data_84a70f5c0ea463eaa1424c061ba6ed2a
#
_entry.id   84a70f5c0ea463eaa1424c061ba6ed2a
#
_cell.length_a   1.000
_cell.length_b   1.000
_cell.length_c   1.000
_cell.angle_alpha   90.00
_cell.angle_beta   90.00
_cell.angle_gamma   90.00
#
_symmetry.space_group_name_H-M   'P 1'
#
loop_
_entity.id
_entity.type
_entity.pdbx_description
1 polymer ?
#
loop_
_entity_poly.entity_id
_entity_poly.type
_entity_poly.pdbx_seq_one_letter_code
_entity_poly.pdbx_strand_id
1 'polypeptide(L)'
;MANESLQSFVRHLQESDAYRGNTRVRSIIDEGIQRISALPEDGSGAELRREIRQMHTRIAPLLHTPSNNRETGGISMAEAQNILGDNHFFGTEALQKAFPGTAIESTAIPLIPFSKAELERAKELGHSLRLRIDHAPDGDALTMKKMHEMLQPTFETDNNGKILYEVSWYGNEEFFTTETPNMCWVLTSDEVIPNSESKDYLQQTELIAEYLQDTVYDGVELPQEYAEAIEELNEQKDEIRSLISAESWREAADKLAALSINQLTRRTPSETLHDLLVSFQDKDTRNLQNRWDWTNVQSSDGGLVDVGRFDSEGVRVGS
;
A
#
# COMPACT_ATOMS: atom_id res chain seq x y z
N MET A 1 -31.41 6.68 3.63
CA MET A 1 -30.74 5.55 2.95
C MET A 1 -29.23 5.52 3.24
N ALA A 2 -28.45 6.56 2.95
CA ALA A 2 -27.00 6.55 3.26
C ALA A 2 -26.67 6.38 4.75
N ASN A 3 -27.45 7.00 5.64
CA ASN A 3 -27.25 6.95 7.10
C ASN A 3 -27.56 5.56 7.70
N GLU A 4 -28.53 4.82 7.16
CA GLU A 4 -28.87 3.47 7.64
C GLU A 4 -27.83 2.43 7.24
N SER A 5 -27.26 2.56 6.02
CA SER A 5 -26.15 1.70 5.56
C SER A 5 -24.89 1.93 6.38
N LEU A 6 -24.59 3.20 6.72
CA LEU A 6 -23.45 3.56 7.54
C LEU A 6 -23.60 3.02 8.97
N GLN A 7 -24.78 3.19 9.58
CA GLN A 7 -25.06 2.65 10.94
C GLN A 7 -24.97 1.12 10.97
N SER A 8 -25.43 0.46 9.91
CA SER A 8 -25.31 -1.00 9.77
C SER A 8 -23.85 -1.42 9.65
N PHE A 9 -23.05 -0.73 8.85
CA PHE A 9 -21.61 -0.98 8.68
C PHE A 9 -20.85 -0.78 10.00
N VAL A 10 -21.07 0.35 10.69
CA VAL A 10 -20.44 0.65 12.00
C VAL A 10 -20.79 -0.44 13.02
N ARG A 11 -22.05 -0.86 13.08
CA ARG A 11 -22.48 -1.94 13.98
C ARG A 11 -21.76 -3.24 13.66
N HIS A 12 -21.66 -3.60 12.38
CA HIS A 12 -20.98 -4.80 11.95
C HIS A 12 -19.50 -4.81 12.36
N LEU A 13 -18.80 -3.68 12.17
CA LEU A 13 -17.41 -3.52 12.63
C LEU A 13 -17.27 -3.69 14.15
N GLN A 14 -18.16 -3.09 14.94
CA GLN A 14 -18.14 -3.16 16.41
C GLN A 14 -18.52 -4.55 16.96
N GLU A 15 -19.26 -5.33 16.20
CA GLU A 15 -19.64 -6.71 16.55
C GLU A 15 -18.55 -7.72 16.15
N SER A 16 -17.58 -7.33 15.33
CA SER A 16 -16.51 -8.22 14.88
C SER A 16 -15.63 -8.72 16.03
N ASP A 17 -15.14 -9.95 15.94
CA ASP A 17 -14.21 -10.53 16.90
C ASP A 17 -12.90 -9.74 16.98
N ALA A 18 -12.47 -9.15 15.87
CA ALA A 18 -11.30 -8.29 15.78
C ALA A 18 -11.44 -7.02 16.63
N TYR A 19 -12.59 -6.35 16.59
CA TYR A 19 -12.88 -5.21 17.44
C TYR A 19 -12.88 -5.58 18.92
N ARG A 20 -13.45 -6.74 19.27
CA ARG A 20 -13.55 -7.22 20.66
C ARG A 20 -12.22 -7.70 21.20
N GLY A 21 -11.41 -8.35 20.36
CA GLY A 21 -10.17 -9.02 20.76
C GLY A 21 -8.91 -8.16 20.66
N ASN A 22 -8.91 -7.05 19.92
CA ASN A 22 -7.72 -6.26 19.66
C ASN A 22 -7.93 -4.78 20.00
N THR A 23 -7.26 -4.31 21.04
CA THR A 23 -7.38 -2.92 21.54
C THR A 23 -6.95 -1.89 20.48
N ARG A 24 -5.95 -2.20 19.65
CA ARG A 24 -5.45 -1.31 18.60
C ARG A 24 -6.44 -1.23 17.43
N VAL A 25 -7.01 -2.36 17.02
CA VAL A 25 -8.12 -2.39 16.03
C VAL A 25 -9.29 -1.57 16.53
N ARG A 26 -9.66 -1.74 17.80
CA ARG A 26 -10.73 -0.96 18.43
C ARG A 26 -10.46 0.53 18.35
N SER A 27 -9.27 0.99 18.73
CA SER A 27 -8.89 2.41 18.67
C SER A 27 -9.02 2.99 17.25
N ILE A 28 -8.54 2.25 16.24
CA ILE A 28 -8.62 2.68 14.84
C ILE A 28 -10.07 2.78 14.36
N ILE A 29 -10.90 1.80 14.71
CA ILE A 29 -12.34 1.79 14.37
C ILE A 29 -13.04 2.96 15.04
N ASP A 30 -12.82 3.17 16.35
CA ASP A 30 -13.44 4.26 17.11
C ASP A 30 -13.04 5.64 16.57
N GLU A 31 -11.76 5.85 16.23
CA GLU A 31 -11.27 7.06 15.58
C GLU A 31 -11.90 7.26 14.19
N GLY A 32 -11.99 6.22 13.39
CA GLY A 32 -12.61 6.25 12.07
C GLY A 32 -14.12 6.60 12.17
N ILE A 33 -14.83 5.99 13.10
CA ILE A 33 -16.25 6.31 13.37
C ILE A 33 -16.42 7.77 13.78
N GLN A 34 -15.53 8.31 14.61
CA GLN A 34 -15.58 9.73 14.99
C GLN A 34 -15.39 10.65 13.79
N ARG A 35 -14.42 10.37 12.91
CA ARG A 35 -14.18 11.15 11.69
C ARG A 35 -15.38 11.05 10.73
N ILE A 36 -15.90 9.86 10.51
CA ILE A 36 -17.10 9.65 9.68
C ILE A 36 -18.31 10.41 10.24
N SER A 37 -18.49 10.39 11.58
CA SER A 37 -19.61 11.11 12.23
C SER A 37 -19.45 12.64 12.20
N ALA A 38 -18.23 13.14 11.95
CA ALA A 38 -17.94 14.56 11.82
C ALA A 38 -18.11 15.07 10.38
N LEU A 39 -18.31 14.19 9.39
CA LEU A 39 -18.57 14.58 8.01
C LEU A 39 -19.92 15.31 7.90
N PRO A 40 -20.02 16.34 7.06
CA PRO A 40 -21.28 17.03 6.80
C PRO A 40 -22.36 16.06 6.28
N GLU A 41 -23.62 16.26 6.64
CA GLU A 41 -24.74 15.41 6.17
C GLU A 41 -24.90 15.41 4.64
N ASP A 42 -24.43 16.46 3.98
CA ASP A 42 -24.35 16.64 2.54
C ASP A 42 -22.96 16.28 1.96
N GLY A 43 -22.08 15.75 2.82
CA GLY A 43 -20.72 15.32 2.45
C GLY A 43 -20.72 14.33 1.30
N SER A 44 -19.77 14.51 0.38
CA SER A 44 -19.69 13.66 -0.80
C SER A 44 -19.46 12.19 -0.38
N GLY A 45 -20.10 11.24 -1.08
CA GLY A 45 -19.84 9.81 -0.86
C GLY A 45 -18.35 9.46 -1.00
N ALA A 46 -17.54 10.35 -1.60
CA ALA A 46 -16.09 10.23 -1.71
C ALA A 46 -15.37 10.39 -0.35
N GLU A 47 -15.79 11.36 0.48
CA GLU A 47 -15.20 11.56 1.81
C GLU A 47 -15.49 10.38 2.74
N LEU A 48 -16.71 9.85 2.70
CA LEU A 48 -17.08 8.65 3.44
C LEU A 48 -16.26 7.44 3.00
N ARG A 49 -16.13 7.23 1.67
CA ARG A 49 -15.29 6.14 1.13
C ARG A 49 -13.83 6.29 1.52
N ARG A 50 -13.29 7.52 1.54
CA ARG A 50 -11.93 7.80 1.99
C ARG A 50 -11.71 7.38 3.45
N GLU A 51 -12.60 7.80 4.36
CA GLU A 51 -12.46 7.44 5.78
C GLU A 51 -12.60 5.93 6.02
N ILE A 52 -13.52 5.27 5.31
CA ILE A 52 -13.65 3.81 5.36
C ILE A 52 -12.36 3.15 4.84
N ARG A 53 -11.80 3.63 3.74
CA ARG A 53 -10.54 3.12 3.17
C ARG A 53 -9.38 3.29 4.13
N GLN A 54 -9.19 4.47 4.70
CA GLN A 54 -8.14 4.73 5.69
C GLN A 54 -8.27 3.81 6.91
N MET A 55 -9.49 3.63 7.39
CA MET A 55 -9.79 2.71 8.49
C MET A 55 -9.43 1.27 8.11
N HIS A 56 -9.86 0.81 6.94
CA HIS A 56 -9.56 -0.53 6.42
C HIS A 56 -8.06 -0.75 6.26
N THR A 57 -7.34 0.19 5.63
CA THR A 57 -5.89 0.11 5.43
C THR A 57 -5.11 0.03 6.75
N ARG A 58 -5.58 0.72 7.80
CA ARG A 58 -4.96 0.67 9.14
C ARG A 58 -5.32 -0.61 9.90
N ILE A 59 -6.48 -1.20 9.63
CA ILE A 59 -6.98 -2.40 10.31
C ILE A 59 -6.46 -3.66 9.64
N ALA A 60 -6.44 -3.73 8.32
CA ALA A 60 -6.06 -4.92 7.56
C ALA A 60 -4.77 -5.58 8.06
N PRO A 61 -3.65 -4.85 8.29
CA PRO A 61 -2.44 -5.45 8.84
C PRO A 61 -2.59 -6.00 10.27
N LEU A 62 -3.61 -5.55 11.02
CA LEU A 62 -3.88 -5.98 12.39
C LEU A 62 -4.88 -7.14 12.46
N LEU A 63 -5.69 -7.32 11.41
CA LEU A 63 -6.62 -8.45 11.24
C LEU A 63 -5.92 -9.68 10.68
N HIS A 64 -4.78 -9.52 10.02
CA HIS A 64 -3.96 -10.62 9.55
C HIS A 64 -3.31 -11.35 10.74
N THR A 65 -4.14 -11.78 11.70
CA THR A 65 -3.78 -12.89 12.58
C THR A 65 -4.12 -14.14 11.80
N PRO A 66 -3.13 -14.89 11.29
CA PRO A 66 -3.42 -16.12 10.58
C PRO A 66 -4.21 -17.03 11.51
N SER A 67 -5.24 -17.65 10.96
CA SER A 67 -6.08 -18.65 11.62
C SER A 67 -5.23 -19.66 12.39
N ASN A 68 -5.46 -19.72 13.69
CA ASN A 68 -5.32 -20.82 14.64
C ASN A 68 -4.30 -21.93 14.38
N ASN A 69 -3.00 -21.62 14.15
CA ASN A 69 -1.90 -22.57 14.43
C ASN A 69 -0.53 -21.90 14.41
N ARG A 70 -0.42 -20.64 14.84
CA ARG A 70 0.89 -20.04 15.07
C ARG A 70 1.35 -20.28 16.49
N GLU A 71 2.45 -20.99 16.60
CA GLU A 71 3.33 -20.90 17.76
C GLU A 71 3.56 -19.41 18.05
N THR A 72 3.33 -19.01 19.30
CA THR A 72 3.29 -17.62 19.79
C THR A 72 4.66 -16.93 19.86
N GLY A 73 5.50 -17.10 18.84
CA GLY A 73 6.79 -16.44 18.67
C GLY A 73 6.88 -15.88 17.26
N GLY A 74 6.62 -14.57 17.09
CA GLY A 74 6.84 -13.89 15.81
C GLY A 74 8.31 -14.05 15.38
N ILE A 75 8.56 -14.16 14.07
CA ILE A 75 9.92 -14.20 13.51
C ILE A 75 10.62 -12.89 13.86
N SER A 76 11.84 -13.00 14.37
CA SER A 76 12.69 -11.81 14.61
C SER A 76 13.20 -11.20 13.32
N MET A 77 13.53 -9.90 13.34
CA MET A 77 14.16 -9.23 12.18
C MET A 77 15.43 -9.96 11.71
N ALA A 78 16.27 -10.40 12.64
CA ALA A 78 17.49 -11.12 12.32
C ALA A 78 17.21 -12.46 11.61
N GLU A 79 16.18 -13.18 12.03
CA GLU A 79 15.77 -14.43 11.40
C GLU A 79 15.15 -14.18 10.01
N ALA A 80 14.30 -13.18 9.86
CA ALA A 80 13.74 -12.79 8.58
C ALA A 80 14.83 -12.37 7.58
N GLN A 81 15.82 -11.58 8.03
CA GLN A 81 16.98 -11.19 7.22
C GLN A 81 17.84 -12.40 6.81
N ASN A 82 18.04 -13.36 7.72
CA ASN A 82 18.77 -14.60 7.38
C ASN A 82 18.03 -15.45 6.33
N ILE A 83 16.70 -15.48 6.38
CA ILE A 83 15.88 -16.20 5.39
C ILE A 83 15.98 -15.52 4.02
N LEU A 84 15.67 -14.23 3.95
CA LEU A 84 15.54 -13.47 2.70
C LEU A 84 16.92 -13.09 2.11
N GLY A 85 17.92 -12.87 2.97
CA GLY A 85 19.21 -12.29 2.62
C GLY A 85 19.17 -10.76 2.58
N ASP A 86 20.37 -10.15 2.63
CA ASP A 86 20.52 -8.69 2.77
C ASP A 86 19.88 -7.90 1.61
N ASN A 87 19.85 -8.47 0.42
CA ASN A 87 19.30 -7.78 -0.76
C ASN A 87 17.79 -7.65 -0.74
N HIS A 88 17.08 -8.52 -0.02
CA HIS A 88 15.63 -8.58 0.04
C HIS A 88 15.06 -8.27 1.44
N PHE A 89 15.88 -7.63 2.30
CA PHE A 89 15.46 -7.21 3.62
C PHE A 89 15.74 -5.72 3.82
N PHE A 90 14.68 -4.94 4.06
CA PHE A 90 14.73 -3.50 4.29
C PHE A 90 14.10 -3.19 5.65
N GLY A 91 14.89 -3.33 6.70
CA GLY A 91 14.49 -3.08 8.09
C GLY A 91 14.89 -1.68 8.58
N THR A 92 15.09 -1.57 9.87
CA THR A 92 15.41 -0.29 10.55
C THR A 92 16.69 0.35 10.05
N GLU A 93 17.72 -0.43 9.69
CA GLU A 93 18.97 0.10 9.16
C GLU A 93 18.78 0.77 7.78
N ALA A 94 17.98 0.15 6.91
CA ALA A 94 17.64 0.71 5.62
C ALA A 94 16.83 2.02 5.78
N LEU A 95 15.91 2.06 6.74
CA LEU A 95 15.15 3.27 7.06
C LEU A 95 16.04 4.40 7.62
N GLN A 96 17.01 4.09 8.47
CA GLN A 96 17.95 5.09 9.01
C GLN A 96 18.84 5.68 7.91
N LYS A 97 19.22 4.89 6.89
CA LYS A 97 19.93 5.39 5.72
C LYS A 97 19.05 6.28 4.85
N ALA A 98 17.82 5.84 4.60
CA ALA A 98 16.87 6.57 3.75
C ALA A 98 16.38 7.85 4.40
N PHE A 99 16.11 7.82 5.70
CA PHE A 99 15.56 8.91 6.48
C PHE A 99 16.45 9.19 7.72
N PRO A 100 17.57 9.90 7.55
CA PRO A 100 18.52 10.16 8.62
C PRO A 100 17.87 10.86 9.82
N GLY A 101 18.19 10.39 11.02
CA GLY A 101 17.60 10.88 12.26
C GLY A 101 16.32 10.16 12.68
N THR A 102 15.82 9.22 11.90
CA THR A 102 14.70 8.36 12.32
C THR A 102 15.13 7.48 13.49
N ALA A 103 14.61 7.80 14.66
CA ALA A 103 14.76 6.99 15.87
C ALA A 103 13.49 6.16 16.05
N ILE A 104 13.48 4.94 15.50
CA ILE A 104 12.37 4.02 15.74
C ILE A 104 12.69 3.26 17.01
N GLU A 105 11.93 3.54 18.07
CA GLU A 105 12.02 2.75 19.29
C GLU A 105 11.66 1.30 18.96
N SER A 106 12.45 0.35 19.45
CA SER A 106 12.22 -1.10 19.16
C SER A 106 10.82 -1.57 19.58
N THR A 107 10.21 -0.92 20.56
CA THR A 107 8.84 -1.17 21.02
C THR A 107 7.76 -0.64 20.08
N ALA A 108 8.10 0.29 19.19
CA ALA A 108 7.17 0.84 18.22
C ALA A 108 7.15 0.01 16.90
N ILE A 109 8.17 -0.82 16.68
CA ILE A 109 8.24 -1.65 15.47
C ILE A 109 7.19 -2.76 15.57
N PRO A 110 6.28 -2.87 14.58
CA PRO A 110 5.30 -3.97 14.57
C PRO A 110 6.01 -5.32 14.44
N LEU A 111 5.39 -6.36 14.97
CA LEU A 111 5.87 -7.72 14.75
C LEU A 111 5.79 -8.07 13.26
N ILE A 112 6.73 -8.87 12.77
CA ILE A 112 6.68 -9.38 11.40
C ILE A 112 5.49 -10.34 11.32
N PRO A 113 4.48 -10.06 10.45
CA PRO A 113 3.24 -10.84 10.41
C PRO A 113 3.37 -12.14 9.62
N PHE A 114 4.52 -12.36 8.98
CA PHE A 114 4.76 -13.49 8.08
C PHE A 114 5.40 -14.66 8.81
N SER A 115 4.96 -15.86 8.48
CA SER A 115 5.58 -17.11 8.95
C SER A 115 6.90 -17.39 8.24
N LYS A 116 7.70 -18.30 8.78
CA LYS A 116 8.93 -18.75 8.13
C LYS A 116 8.67 -19.29 6.72
N ALA A 117 7.63 -20.08 6.52
CA ALA A 117 7.29 -20.65 5.22
C ALA A 117 6.91 -19.56 4.20
N GLU A 118 6.16 -18.51 4.62
CA GLU A 118 5.84 -17.38 3.76
C GLU A 118 7.10 -16.57 3.38
N LEU A 119 8.05 -16.39 4.31
CA LEU A 119 9.32 -15.72 3.99
C LEU A 119 10.22 -16.57 3.08
N GLU A 120 10.28 -17.89 3.26
CA GLU A 120 10.98 -18.80 2.38
C GLU A 120 10.36 -18.77 0.98
N ARG A 121 9.03 -18.75 0.88
CA ARG A 121 8.32 -18.60 -0.40
C ARG A 121 8.58 -17.23 -1.04
N ALA A 122 8.56 -16.16 -0.26
CA ALA A 122 8.88 -14.81 -0.73
C ALA A 122 10.30 -14.75 -1.33
N LYS A 123 11.26 -15.39 -0.68
CA LYS A 123 12.62 -15.53 -1.21
C LYS A 123 12.67 -16.24 -2.56
N GLU A 124 11.95 -17.36 -2.71
CA GLU A 124 11.90 -18.11 -3.99
C GLU A 124 11.32 -17.25 -5.11
N LEU A 125 10.37 -16.36 -4.79
CA LEU A 125 9.72 -15.45 -5.73
C LEU A 125 10.51 -14.13 -5.95
N GLY A 126 11.66 -13.94 -5.28
CA GLY A 126 12.41 -12.67 -5.38
C GLY A 126 11.70 -11.48 -4.73
N HIS A 127 10.81 -11.73 -3.77
CA HIS A 127 10.12 -10.67 -3.02
C HIS A 127 11.02 -10.13 -1.90
N SER A 128 10.83 -8.88 -1.57
CA SER A 128 11.49 -8.19 -0.46
C SER A 128 10.55 -7.92 0.70
N LEU A 129 11.04 -8.10 1.92
CA LEU A 129 10.38 -7.69 3.15
C LEU A 129 10.81 -6.26 3.50
N ARG A 130 9.84 -5.36 3.62
CA ARG A 130 10.07 -3.94 3.87
C ARG A 130 9.34 -3.48 5.11
N LEU A 131 10.03 -2.74 5.99
CA LEU A 131 9.42 -1.95 7.03
C LEU A 131 9.11 -0.57 6.47
N ARG A 132 7.84 -0.17 6.50
CA ARG A 132 7.41 1.19 6.18
C ARG A 132 7.17 1.98 7.45
N ILE A 133 7.30 3.30 7.37
CA ILE A 133 7.03 4.26 8.46
C ILE A 133 6.08 5.35 7.98
N ASP A 134 5.30 5.88 8.89
CA ASP A 134 4.27 6.89 8.66
C ASP A 134 4.66 8.30 9.13
N HIS A 135 5.76 8.41 9.89
CA HIS A 135 6.26 9.69 10.42
C HIS A 135 7.73 9.90 10.09
N ALA A 136 8.07 11.15 9.84
CA ALA A 136 9.44 11.62 9.68
C ALA A 136 10.16 11.71 11.04
N PRO A 137 11.51 11.88 11.06
CA PRO A 137 12.29 11.99 12.30
C PRO A 137 11.87 13.11 13.25
N ASP A 138 11.29 14.17 12.71
CA ASP A 138 10.78 15.32 13.47
C ASP A 138 9.35 15.12 14.00
N GLY A 139 8.73 13.96 13.74
CA GLY A 139 7.39 13.62 14.17
C GLY A 139 6.27 14.06 13.22
N ASP A 140 6.60 14.76 12.14
CA ASP A 140 5.63 15.11 11.11
C ASP A 140 5.20 13.87 10.29
N ALA A 141 3.99 13.93 9.70
CA ALA A 141 3.48 12.91 8.79
C ALA A 141 4.41 12.75 7.57
N LEU A 142 4.84 11.52 7.26
CA LEU A 142 5.76 11.21 6.17
C LEU A 142 5.02 11.15 4.82
N THR A 143 4.45 12.28 4.40
CA THR A 143 3.80 12.43 3.10
C THR A 143 4.82 12.44 1.95
N MET A 144 4.37 12.28 0.70
CA MET A 144 5.25 12.46 -0.47
C MET A 144 5.90 13.85 -0.47
N LYS A 145 5.14 14.88 -0.09
CA LYS A 145 5.65 16.25 0.07
C LYS A 145 6.77 16.30 1.11
N LYS A 146 6.55 15.72 2.29
CA LYS A 146 7.54 15.69 3.36
C LYS A 146 8.80 14.92 2.96
N MET A 147 8.66 13.77 2.32
CA MET A 147 9.79 13.01 1.78
C MET A 147 10.61 13.83 0.79
N HIS A 148 9.93 14.51 -0.13
CA HIS A 148 10.58 15.39 -1.10
C HIS A 148 11.33 16.56 -0.42
N GLU A 149 10.65 17.31 0.43
CA GLU A 149 11.24 18.49 1.12
C GLU A 149 12.45 18.11 1.99
N MET A 150 12.40 16.97 2.65
CA MET A 150 13.42 16.50 3.57
C MET A 150 14.67 15.98 2.83
N LEU A 151 14.49 15.24 1.73
CA LEU A 151 15.61 14.51 1.10
C LEU A 151 16.18 15.21 -0.13
N GLN A 152 15.44 16.12 -0.79
CA GLN A 152 15.91 16.82 -1.98
C GLN A 152 17.27 17.53 -1.78
N PRO A 153 17.52 18.24 -0.67
CA PRO A 153 18.83 18.90 -0.46
C PRO A 153 20.00 17.91 -0.42
N THR A 154 19.80 16.73 0.18
CA THR A 154 20.82 15.68 0.22
C THR A 154 21.04 15.08 -1.16
N PHE A 155 19.97 14.80 -1.92
CA PHE A 155 20.07 14.29 -3.29
C PHE A 155 20.86 15.22 -4.21
N GLU A 156 20.64 16.54 -4.09
CA GLU A 156 21.40 17.55 -4.84
C GLU A 156 22.87 17.59 -4.45
N THR A 157 23.16 17.54 -3.14
CA THR A 157 24.52 17.56 -2.60
C THR A 157 25.33 16.35 -3.05
N ASP A 158 24.68 15.18 -3.04
CA ASP A 158 25.30 13.88 -3.42
C ASP A 158 25.29 13.64 -4.93
N ASN A 159 24.82 14.62 -5.71
CA ASN A 159 24.67 14.53 -7.16
C ASN A 159 23.78 13.36 -7.63
N ASN A 160 22.80 13.00 -6.82
CA ASN A 160 21.83 11.94 -7.10
C ASN A 160 20.66 12.41 -7.98
N GLY A 161 20.60 13.70 -8.31
CA GLY A 161 19.53 14.31 -9.10
C GLY A 161 18.35 14.75 -8.27
N LYS A 162 17.14 14.52 -8.78
CA LYS A 162 15.90 14.92 -8.10
C LYS A 162 15.20 13.72 -7.47
N ILE A 163 14.41 13.98 -6.44
CA ILE A 163 13.48 12.99 -5.87
C ILE A 163 12.23 12.88 -6.73
N LEU A 164 11.60 14.01 -7.07
CA LEU A 164 10.42 14.09 -7.92
C LEU A 164 10.73 14.92 -9.16
N TYR A 165 10.26 14.45 -10.32
CA TYR A 165 10.50 15.11 -11.61
C TYR A 165 9.85 16.49 -11.68
N GLU A 166 8.54 16.52 -11.47
CA GLU A 166 7.71 17.71 -11.51
C GLU A 166 6.49 17.51 -10.61
N VAL A 167 6.15 18.52 -9.82
CA VAL A 167 5.03 18.46 -8.86
C VAL A 167 3.86 19.38 -9.22
N SER A 168 3.90 20.02 -10.39
CA SER A 168 2.97 21.12 -10.72
C SER A 168 1.51 20.68 -10.75
N TRP A 169 1.21 19.48 -11.28
CA TRP A 169 -0.17 19.04 -11.44
C TRP A 169 -0.71 18.38 -10.17
N TYR A 170 0.13 17.71 -9.38
CA TYR A 170 -0.31 16.97 -8.19
C TYR A 170 0.08 17.64 -6.86
N GLY A 171 0.67 18.85 -6.91
CA GLY A 171 1.15 19.53 -5.71
C GLY A 171 0.08 19.83 -4.65
N ASN A 172 -1.19 19.81 -5.03
CA ASN A 172 -2.34 19.99 -4.14
C ASN A 172 -3.17 18.71 -3.96
N GLU A 173 -2.80 17.60 -4.57
CA GLU A 173 -3.51 16.33 -4.43
C GLU A 173 -3.35 15.75 -3.02
N GLU A 174 -4.38 15.05 -2.54
CA GLU A 174 -4.38 14.44 -1.21
C GLU A 174 -3.27 13.40 -1.07
N PHE A 175 -3.04 12.58 -2.09
CA PHE A 175 -1.98 11.58 -2.06
C PHE A 175 -0.58 12.17 -1.91
N PHE A 176 -0.39 13.44 -2.32
CA PHE A 176 0.88 14.15 -2.18
C PHE A 176 1.02 14.84 -0.83
N THR A 177 -0.06 15.47 -0.33
CA THR A 177 0.01 16.40 0.81
C THR A 177 -0.40 15.79 2.14
N THR A 178 -1.21 14.72 2.14
CA THR A 178 -1.81 14.17 3.37
C THR A 178 -1.67 12.67 3.53
N GLU A 179 -1.53 11.90 2.45
CA GLU A 179 -1.32 10.45 2.54
C GLU A 179 0.08 10.11 3.02
N THR A 180 0.16 9.14 3.91
CA THR A 180 1.43 8.55 4.39
C THR A 180 1.47 7.06 4.11
N PRO A 181 2.65 6.44 4.01
CA PRO A 181 2.75 5.00 4.15
C PRO A 181 2.20 4.55 5.50
N ASN A 182 1.73 3.32 5.59
CA ASN A 182 1.36 2.75 6.88
C ASN A 182 2.59 2.18 7.59
N MET A 183 2.68 2.35 8.91
CA MET A 183 3.74 1.71 9.68
C MET A 183 3.48 0.21 9.81
N CYS A 184 4.07 -0.58 8.91
CA CYS A 184 3.88 -2.03 8.86
C CYS A 184 5.04 -2.73 8.13
N TRP A 185 5.11 -4.06 8.28
CA TRP A 185 5.91 -4.93 7.42
C TRP A 185 5.08 -5.38 6.23
N VAL A 186 5.67 -5.29 5.04
CA VAL A 186 5.05 -5.73 3.79
C VAL A 186 6.01 -6.59 2.98
N LEU A 187 5.46 -7.57 2.25
CA LEU A 187 6.17 -8.27 1.19
C LEU A 187 5.84 -7.60 -0.15
N THR A 188 6.86 -7.22 -0.90
CA THR A 188 6.70 -6.58 -2.21
C THR A 188 7.51 -7.32 -3.26
N SER A 189 6.96 -7.48 -4.46
CA SER A 189 7.74 -7.92 -5.61
C SER A 189 8.65 -6.79 -6.06
N ASP A 190 9.94 -7.06 -6.20
CA ASP A 190 10.91 -6.13 -6.82
C ASP A 190 10.96 -6.32 -8.34
N GLU A 191 10.41 -7.42 -8.83
CA GLU A 191 10.35 -7.75 -10.24
C GLU A 191 8.94 -7.54 -10.81
N VAL A 192 8.87 -7.36 -12.11
CA VAL A 192 7.62 -7.21 -12.84
C VAL A 192 6.89 -8.55 -12.89
N ILE A 193 5.61 -8.55 -12.54
CA ILE A 193 4.76 -9.71 -12.73
C ILE A 193 4.79 -10.12 -14.22
N PRO A 194 5.06 -11.39 -14.54
CA PRO A 194 5.16 -11.84 -15.92
C PRO A 194 3.95 -11.42 -16.76
N ASN A 195 4.20 -10.93 -17.96
CA ASN A 195 3.19 -10.47 -18.93
C ASN A 195 2.38 -9.24 -18.51
N SER A 196 2.73 -8.52 -17.44
CA SER A 196 1.99 -7.34 -16.99
C SER A 196 2.34 -6.06 -17.74
N GLU A 197 3.45 -6.04 -18.49
CA GLU A 197 3.85 -4.87 -19.27
C GLU A 197 2.90 -4.63 -20.47
N SER A 198 2.66 -3.38 -20.82
CA SER A 198 1.78 -2.96 -21.91
C SER A 198 0.33 -3.44 -21.76
N LYS A 199 -0.13 -3.59 -20.53
CA LYS A 199 -1.50 -3.92 -20.16
C LYS A 199 -2.19 -2.70 -19.55
N ASP A 200 -3.49 -2.57 -19.81
CA ASP A 200 -4.31 -1.62 -19.08
C ASP A 200 -4.50 -2.05 -17.61
N TYR A 201 -5.08 -1.14 -16.83
CA TYR A 201 -5.25 -1.36 -15.41
C TYR A 201 -6.09 -2.62 -15.08
N LEU A 202 -7.20 -2.86 -15.79
CA LEU A 202 -8.05 -4.03 -15.59
C LEU A 202 -7.30 -5.32 -15.94
N GLN A 203 -6.62 -5.34 -17.09
CA GLN A 203 -5.82 -6.49 -17.52
C GLN A 203 -4.70 -6.82 -16.51
N GLN A 204 -4.06 -5.79 -15.95
CA GLN A 204 -3.07 -6.01 -14.88
C GLN A 204 -3.71 -6.54 -13.61
N THR A 205 -4.92 -6.06 -13.25
CA THR A 205 -5.66 -6.56 -12.08
C THR A 205 -6.02 -8.04 -12.24
N GLU A 206 -6.44 -8.46 -13.44
CA GLU A 206 -6.68 -9.87 -13.75
C GLU A 206 -5.40 -10.71 -13.60
N LEU A 207 -4.26 -10.22 -14.13
CA LEU A 207 -2.96 -10.89 -13.98
C LEU A 207 -2.46 -10.95 -12.54
N ILE A 208 -2.73 -9.94 -11.72
CA ILE A 208 -2.41 -9.97 -10.29
C ILE A 208 -3.21 -11.07 -9.59
N ALA A 209 -4.50 -11.20 -9.90
CA ALA A 209 -5.35 -12.26 -9.36
C ALA A 209 -4.84 -13.67 -9.73
N GLU A 210 -4.49 -13.87 -11.01
CA GLU A 210 -3.86 -15.12 -11.49
C GLU A 210 -2.52 -15.38 -10.80
N TYR A 211 -1.65 -14.38 -10.70
CA TYR A 211 -0.34 -14.50 -10.05
C TYR A 211 -0.44 -14.87 -8.57
N LEU A 212 -1.41 -14.31 -7.85
CA LEU A 212 -1.68 -14.71 -6.46
C LEU A 212 -2.06 -16.18 -6.37
N GLN A 213 -3.02 -16.64 -7.19
CA GLN A 213 -3.52 -18.01 -7.14
C GLN A 213 -2.49 -19.04 -7.62
N ASP A 214 -1.87 -18.78 -8.77
CA ASP A 214 -1.09 -19.78 -9.50
C ASP A 214 0.41 -19.73 -9.18
N THR A 215 0.85 -18.64 -8.50
CA THR A 215 2.27 -18.47 -8.19
C THR A 215 2.49 -18.22 -6.71
N VAL A 216 1.93 -17.17 -6.11
CA VAL A 216 2.23 -16.82 -4.70
C VAL A 216 1.71 -17.91 -3.76
N TYR A 217 0.48 -18.35 -3.95
CA TYR A 217 -0.20 -19.35 -3.12
C TYR A 217 -0.30 -20.72 -3.79
N ASP A 218 0.53 -21.00 -4.81
CA ASP A 218 0.58 -22.32 -5.43
C ASP A 218 0.87 -23.41 -4.39
N GLY A 219 0.00 -24.42 -4.31
CA GLY A 219 0.12 -25.54 -3.37
C GLY A 219 -0.23 -25.23 -1.92
N VAL A 220 -0.69 -24.02 -1.58
CA VAL A 220 -1.17 -23.63 -0.26
C VAL A 220 -2.55 -22.99 -0.33
N GLU A 221 -3.25 -22.90 0.79
CA GLU A 221 -4.58 -22.28 0.85
C GLU A 221 -4.46 -20.76 0.61
N LEU A 222 -5.24 -20.26 -0.35
CA LEU A 222 -5.36 -18.83 -0.59
C LEU A 222 -6.06 -18.16 0.60
N PRO A 223 -5.48 -17.10 1.20
CA PRO A 223 -6.16 -16.38 2.28
C PRO A 223 -7.56 -15.90 1.87
N GLN A 224 -8.49 -15.95 2.81
CA GLN A 224 -9.90 -15.68 2.54
C GLN A 224 -10.12 -14.30 1.92
N GLU A 225 -9.38 -13.29 2.37
CA GLU A 225 -9.47 -11.94 1.83
C GLU A 225 -9.11 -11.84 0.34
N TYR A 226 -8.11 -12.58 -0.12
CA TYR A 226 -7.76 -12.64 -1.54
C TYR A 226 -8.80 -13.46 -2.33
N ALA A 227 -9.32 -14.54 -1.75
CA ALA A 227 -10.36 -15.34 -2.39
C ALA A 227 -11.63 -14.49 -2.62
N GLU A 228 -12.09 -13.77 -1.60
CA GLU A 228 -13.24 -12.86 -1.70
C GLU A 228 -12.99 -11.70 -2.68
N ALA A 229 -11.80 -11.12 -2.68
CA ALA A 229 -11.43 -10.03 -3.59
C ALA A 229 -11.36 -10.49 -5.05
N ILE A 230 -10.93 -11.72 -5.30
CA ILE A 230 -10.92 -12.33 -6.64
C ILE A 230 -12.35 -12.66 -7.10
N GLU A 231 -13.21 -13.13 -6.20
CA GLU A 231 -14.63 -13.33 -6.49
C GLU A 231 -15.30 -12.01 -6.88
N GLU A 232 -15.09 -10.94 -6.10
CA GLU A 232 -15.56 -9.58 -6.42
C GLU A 232 -15.09 -9.12 -7.81
N LEU A 233 -13.79 -9.30 -8.13
CA LEU A 233 -13.25 -8.99 -9.46
C LEU A 233 -14.00 -9.76 -10.55
N ASN A 234 -14.22 -11.06 -10.35
CA ASN A 234 -14.89 -11.91 -11.33
C ASN A 234 -16.36 -11.51 -11.59
N GLU A 235 -17.04 -11.00 -10.55
CA GLU A 235 -18.40 -10.47 -10.67
C GLU A 235 -18.46 -9.12 -11.39
N GLN A 236 -17.45 -8.26 -11.22
CA GLN A 236 -17.48 -6.88 -11.72
C GLN A 236 -16.72 -6.65 -13.02
N LYS A 237 -15.76 -7.51 -13.40
CA LYS A 237 -14.85 -7.29 -14.54
C LYS A 237 -15.54 -7.05 -15.87
N ASP A 238 -16.66 -7.72 -16.15
CA ASP A 238 -17.37 -7.58 -17.42
C ASP A 238 -18.12 -6.26 -17.52
N GLU A 239 -18.68 -5.77 -16.41
CA GLU A 239 -19.26 -4.43 -16.32
C GLU A 239 -18.18 -3.37 -16.51
N ILE A 240 -17.03 -3.48 -15.81
CA ILE A 240 -15.90 -2.55 -15.94
C ILE A 240 -15.40 -2.53 -17.40
N ARG A 241 -15.25 -3.70 -18.04
CA ARG A 241 -14.85 -3.81 -19.44
C ARG A 241 -15.85 -3.13 -20.39
N SER A 242 -17.13 -3.21 -20.07
CA SER A 242 -18.20 -2.54 -20.82
C SER A 242 -18.11 -1.02 -20.67
N LEU A 243 -17.83 -0.50 -19.47
CA LEU A 243 -17.61 0.92 -19.22
C LEU A 243 -16.39 1.45 -19.98
N ILE A 244 -15.28 0.72 -19.95
CA ILE A 244 -14.07 1.04 -20.73
C ILE A 244 -14.39 1.11 -22.23
N SER A 245 -15.12 0.13 -22.74
CA SER A 245 -15.52 0.07 -24.15
C SER A 245 -16.49 1.20 -24.57
N ALA A 246 -17.28 1.69 -23.62
CA ALA A 246 -18.20 2.82 -23.79
C ALA A 246 -17.53 4.19 -23.56
N GLU A 247 -16.22 4.23 -23.32
CA GLU A 247 -15.44 5.44 -23.00
C GLU A 247 -15.93 6.15 -21.72
N SER A 248 -16.61 5.43 -20.82
CA SER A 248 -17.03 5.91 -19.47
C SER A 248 -15.84 5.79 -18.50
N TRP A 249 -14.72 6.45 -18.83
CA TRP A 249 -13.44 6.29 -18.14
C TRP A 249 -13.49 6.56 -16.65
N ARG A 250 -14.19 7.62 -16.23
CA ARG A 250 -14.30 7.97 -14.82
C ARG A 250 -15.01 6.90 -14.01
N GLU A 251 -16.15 6.42 -14.52
CA GLU A 251 -16.92 5.37 -13.85
C GLU A 251 -16.16 4.03 -13.80
N ALA A 252 -15.42 3.72 -14.88
CA ALA A 252 -14.53 2.57 -14.91
C ALA A 252 -13.39 2.71 -13.88
N ALA A 253 -12.77 3.88 -13.80
CA ALA A 253 -11.70 4.17 -12.83
C ALA A 253 -12.21 4.12 -11.38
N ASP A 254 -13.41 4.65 -11.10
CA ASP A 254 -14.05 4.56 -9.79
C ASP A 254 -14.24 3.11 -9.35
N LYS A 255 -14.74 2.25 -10.24
CA LYS A 255 -14.91 0.82 -9.95
C LYS A 255 -13.58 0.12 -9.78
N LEU A 256 -12.60 0.36 -10.66
CA LEU A 256 -11.26 -0.25 -10.59
C LEU A 256 -10.55 0.12 -9.28
N ALA A 257 -10.58 1.39 -8.90
CA ALA A 257 -9.99 1.83 -7.65
C ALA A 257 -10.69 1.23 -6.43
N ALA A 258 -11.99 0.93 -6.51
CA ALA A 258 -12.78 0.38 -5.41
C ALA A 258 -12.62 -1.14 -5.23
N LEU A 259 -12.15 -1.88 -6.26
CA LEU A 259 -11.95 -3.33 -6.16
C LEU A 259 -11.04 -3.71 -4.99
N SER A 260 -11.48 -4.63 -4.17
CA SER A 260 -10.74 -5.12 -2.99
C SER A 260 -9.37 -5.68 -3.37
N ILE A 261 -9.26 -6.37 -4.50
CA ILE A 261 -7.97 -6.91 -4.98
C ILE A 261 -6.95 -5.79 -5.22
N ASN A 262 -7.35 -4.64 -5.79
CA ASN A 262 -6.46 -3.51 -6.00
C ASN A 262 -6.09 -2.81 -4.69
N GLN A 263 -7.01 -2.75 -3.73
CA GLN A 263 -6.74 -2.20 -2.40
C GLN A 263 -5.78 -3.06 -1.58
N LEU A 264 -5.82 -4.38 -1.77
CA LEU A 264 -4.96 -5.34 -1.07
C LEU A 264 -3.57 -5.47 -1.70
N THR A 265 -3.45 -5.29 -3.02
CA THR A 265 -2.23 -5.65 -3.74
C THR A 265 -1.44 -4.47 -4.29
N ARG A 266 -2.10 -3.35 -4.57
CA ARG A 266 -1.42 -2.17 -5.13
C ARG A 266 -1.06 -1.18 -4.02
N ARG A 267 0.09 -0.56 -4.19
CA ARG A 267 0.60 0.49 -3.29
C ARG A 267 -0.12 1.81 -3.53
N THR A 268 -0.10 2.68 -2.54
CA THR A 268 -0.40 4.10 -2.74
C THR A 268 0.82 4.81 -3.36
N PRO A 269 0.65 6.03 -3.92
CA PRO A 269 1.78 6.82 -4.39
C PRO A 269 2.83 7.10 -3.31
N SER A 270 2.40 7.37 -2.08
CA SER A 270 3.29 7.62 -0.95
C SER A 270 4.07 6.38 -0.54
N GLU A 271 3.46 5.20 -0.53
CA GLU A 271 4.13 3.92 -0.29
C GLU A 271 5.13 3.57 -1.39
N THR A 272 4.76 3.83 -2.67
CA THR A 272 5.66 3.59 -3.80
C THR A 272 6.89 4.48 -3.71
N LEU A 273 6.72 5.79 -3.45
CA LEU A 273 7.85 6.70 -3.29
C LEU A 273 8.74 6.30 -2.11
N HIS A 274 8.15 5.96 -0.95
CA HIS A 274 8.87 5.47 0.22
C HIS A 274 9.75 4.27 -0.13
N ASP A 275 9.18 3.25 -0.77
CA ASP A 275 9.90 2.02 -1.12
C ASP A 275 11.03 2.27 -2.13
N LEU A 276 10.83 3.17 -3.11
CA LEU A 276 11.84 3.59 -4.07
C LEU A 276 13.02 4.30 -3.38
N LEU A 277 12.73 5.22 -2.47
CA LEU A 277 13.74 5.98 -1.72
C LEU A 277 14.55 5.08 -0.78
N VAL A 278 13.88 4.16 -0.07
CA VAL A 278 14.55 3.18 0.80
C VAL A 278 15.48 2.27 -0.02
N SER A 279 15.02 1.75 -1.17
CA SER A 279 15.85 0.92 -2.05
C SER A 279 17.06 1.68 -2.58
N PHE A 280 16.87 2.92 -2.98
CA PHE A 280 17.94 3.75 -3.52
C PHE A 280 18.98 4.10 -2.44
N GLN A 281 18.55 4.57 -1.29
CA GLN A 281 19.46 4.99 -0.21
C GLN A 281 20.20 3.81 0.45
N ASP A 282 19.60 2.63 0.50
CA ASP A 282 20.21 1.45 1.11
C ASP A 282 21.06 0.64 0.14
N LYS A 283 20.64 0.50 -1.13
CA LYS A 283 21.23 -0.41 -2.12
C LYS A 283 21.71 0.27 -3.41
N ASP A 284 21.59 1.61 -3.52
CA ASP A 284 21.86 2.36 -4.77
C ASP A 284 21.06 1.82 -5.98
N THR A 285 19.83 1.32 -5.70
CA THR A 285 19.00 0.68 -6.72
C THR A 285 17.81 1.57 -7.06
N ARG A 286 17.73 2.00 -8.31
CA ARG A 286 16.58 2.73 -8.85
C ARG A 286 15.56 1.75 -9.40
N ASN A 287 14.72 1.22 -8.52
CA ASN A 287 13.57 0.43 -8.93
C ASN A 287 12.64 1.27 -9.81
N LEU A 288 11.89 0.66 -10.71
CA LEU A 288 11.01 1.31 -11.68
C LEU A 288 11.71 2.33 -12.62
N GLN A 289 13.02 2.25 -12.84
CA GLN A 289 13.77 3.23 -13.66
C GLN A 289 13.16 3.42 -15.07
N ASN A 290 12.68 2.36 -15.70
CA ASN A 290 12.10 2.38 -17.04
C ASN A 290 10.63 1.91 -17.08
N ARG A 291 9.95 1.89 -15.92
CA ARG A 291 8.63 1.30 -15.75
C ARG A 291 7.74 2.18 -14.91
N TRP A 292 6.44 1.88 -14.99
CA TRP A 292 5.39 2.51 -14.20
C TRP A 292 4.68 1.44 -13.38
N ASP A 293 4.28 1.82 -12.18
CA ASP A 293 3.47 1.01 -11.27
C ASP A 293 2.13 1.72 -11.03
N TRP A 294 1.05 1.10 -11.43
CA TRP A 294 -0.28 1.59 -11.14
C TRP A 294 -0.56 1.49 -9.64
N THR A 295 -1.05 2.58 -9.07
CA THR A 295 -1.42 2.62 -7.65
C THR A 295 -2.93 2.34 -7.48
N ASN A 296 -3.37 2.22 -6.22
CA ASN A 296 -4.78 2.07 -5.87
C ASN A 296 -5.50 3.41 -5.63
N VAL A 297 -4.91 4.53 -6.06
CA VAL A 297 -5.38 5.88 -5.79
C VAL A 297 -5.83 6.56 -7.07
N GLN A 298 -6.87 7.40 -6.97
CA GLN A 298 -7.30 8.30 -8.02
C GLN A 298 -6.90 9.74 -7.69
N SER A 299 -6.57 10.50 -8.72
CA SER A 299 -6.43 11.95 -8.65
C SER A 299 -7.81 12.63 -8.51
N SER A 300 -7.80 13.91 -8.15
CA SER A 300 -9.03 14.69 -7.98
C SER A 300 -9.88 14.82 -9.26
N ASP A 301 -9.26 14.66 -10.43
CA ASP A 301 -9.94 14.65 -11.74
C ASP A 301 -10.49 13.25 -12.11
N GLY A 302 -10.20 12.23 -11.30
CA GLY A 302 -10.74 10.87 -11.44
C GLY A 302 -9.86 9.92 -12.26
N GLY A 303 -8.63 10.32 -12.64
CA GLY A 303 -7.65 9.44 -13.25
C GLY A 303 -7.03 8.48 -12.23
N LEU A 304 -6.67 7.28 -12.65
CA LEU A 304 -5.88 6.35 -11.82
C LEU A 304 -4.42 6.80 -11.82
N VAL A 305 -3.82 6.92 -10.63
CA VAL A 305 -2.45 7.41 -10.48
C VAL A 305 -1.45 6.29 -10.70
N ASP A 306 -0.41 6.56 -11.47
CA ASP A 306 0.78 5.71 -11.59
C ASP A 306 2.04 6.44 -11.13
N VAL A 307 3.04 5.67 -10.69
CA VAL A 307 4.33 6.16 -10.19
C VAL A 307 5.45 5.35 -10.83
N GLY A 308 6.48 6.01 -11.33
CA GLY A 308 7.59 5.28 -11.93
C GLY A 308 8.67 6.15 -12.55
N ARG A 309 9.43 5.57 -13.47
CA ARG A 309 10.55 6.19 -14.20
C ARG A 309 11.51 6.94 -13.29
N PHE A 310 11.91 6.27 -12.20
CA PHE A 310 12.86 6.83 -11.24
C PHE A 310 14.26 6.88 -11.84
N ASP A 311 14.64 8.00 -12.40
CA ASP A 311 15.98 8.29 -12.94
C ASP A 311 16.64 9.51 -12.24
N SER A 312 17.70 10.08 -12.80
CA SER A 312 18.35 11.28 -12.23
C SER A 312 17.49 12.54 -12.30
N GLU A 313 16.45 12.57 -13.12
CA GLU A 313 15.48 13.67 -13.16
C GLU A 313 14.38 13.53 -12.12
N GLY A 314 14.31 12.40 -11.42
CA GLY A 314 13.37 12.11 -10.33
C GLY A 314 12.31 11.09 -10.70
N VAL A 315 11.53 10.69 -9.68
CA VAL A 315 10.34 9.85 -9.83
C VAL A 315 9.25 10.65 -10.54
N ARG A 316 8.59 10.04 -11.50
CA ARG A 316 7.46 10.64 -12.21
C ARG A 316 6.15 10.09 -11.65
N VAL A 317 5.15 10.96 -11.62
CA VAL A 317 3.78 10.63 -11.25
C VAL A 317 2.89 10.97 -12.42
N GLY A 318 2.04 10.04 -12.83
CA GLY A 318 1.07 10.19 -13.92
C GLY A 318 -0.37 9.87 -13.45
N SER A 319 -1.37 10.16 -14.29
CA SER A 319 -2.76 9.76 -14.07
C SER A 319 -3.51 9.59 -15.39
#